data_b985699d2c9ac5acbb7d541b74c58315
#
_entry.id   b985699d2c9ac5acbb7d541b74c58315
#
_cell.length_a   1.000
_cell.length_b   1.000
_cell.length_c   1.000
_cell.angle_alpha   90.00
_cell.angle_beta   90.00
_cell.angle_gamma   90.00
#
_symmetry.space_group_name_H-M   'P 1'
#
loop_
_entity.id
_entity.type
_entity.pdbx_description
1 polymer ?
#
loop_
_entity_poly.entity_id
_entity_poly.type
_entity_poly.pdbx_seq_one_letter_code
_entity_poly.pdbx_strand_id
1 'polypeptide(L)'
;MSKYSIGKRAKAISDRSGMAFPYNEMLKEWNGALVHRSEFEAKHPQLEPHAHAADAQSLREARPDRTETAVPNLLKDNSFKTGTAGTSSITVTEVDHGRASSDTVRFYSAVSFDGITDTNINRSAGYTITVIDAKTYSFTVATDTATTGNITGGGFRAYAGPAT
;
A
#
# COMPACT_ATOMS: atom_id res chain seq x y z
N MET A 1 -6.87 49.70 27.75
CA MET A 1 -6.13 48.56 27.14
C MET A 1 -6.82 47.29 27.57
N SER A 2 -7.43 46.58 26.65
CA SER A 2 -7.94 45.23 26.94
C SER A 2 -6.76 44.32 27.20
N LYS A 3 -6.61 43.83 28.41
CA LYS A 3 -5.60 42.82 28.74
C LYS A 3 -6.12 41.47 28.24
N TYR A 4 -5.61 41.02 27.12
CA TYR A 4 -5.82 39.65 26.71
C TYR A 4 -5.13 38.72 27.70
N SER A 5 -5.90 37.86 28.31
CA SER A 5 -5.42 36.82 29.18
C SER A 5 -4.78 35.70 28.36
N ILE A 6 -3.55 35.36 28.66
CA ILE A 6 -2.79 34.33 27.92
C ILE A 6 -2.52 33.12 28.85
N GLY A 7 -2.54 31.93 28.28
CA GLY A 7 -2.24 30.70 28.99
C GLY A 7 -3.28 30.37 30.08
N LYS A 8 -2.84 30.08 31.31
CA LYS A 8 -3.69 29.65 32.44
C LYS A 8 -4.81 30.64 32.81
N ARG A 9 -4.71 31.89 32.39
CA ARG A 9 -5.70 32.94 32.67
C ARG A 9 -6.62 33.25 31.49
N ALA A 10 -6.49 32.51 30.38
CA ALA A 10 -7.37 32.64 29.25
C ALA A 10 -8.79 32.21 29.64
N LYS A 11 -9.78 32.92 29.13
CA LYS A 11 -11.20 32.59 29.32
C LYS A 11 -11.82 32.24 27.97
N ALA A 12 -12.78 31.35 28.02
CA ALA A 12 -13.65 31.04 26.89
C ALA A 12 -15.12 31.17 27.30
N ILE A 13 -15.97 31.38 26.33
CA ILE A 13 -17.42 31.45 26.54
C ILE A 13 -17.98 30.03 26.35
N SER A 14 -18.82 29.59 27.30
CA SER A 14 -19.54 28.34 27.15
C SER A 14 -20.63 28.47 26.10
N ASP A 15 -20.71 27.54 25.17
CA ASP A 15 -21.74 27.50 24.12
C ASP A 15 -23.15 27.20 24.69
N ARG A 16 -23.22 26.70 25.92
CA ARG A 16 -24.49 26.38 26.59
C ARG A 16 -25.06 27.55 27.35
N SER A 17 -24.28 28.18 28.22
CA SER A 17 -24.75 29.27 29.10
C SER A 17 -24.39 30.67 28.59
N GLY A 18 -23.46 30.79 27.64
CA GLY A 18 -22.93 32.08 27.22
C GLY A 18 -22.03 32.78 28.25
N MET A 19 -21.69 32.11 29.37
CA MET A 19 -20.87 32.65 30.44
C MET A 19 -19.37 32.41 30.15
N ALA A 20 -18.52 33.32 30.65
CA ALA A 20 -17.08 33.21 30.47
C ALA A 20 -16.43 32.44 31.62
N PHE A 21 -15.83 31.31 31.32
CA PHE A 21 -15.13 30.42 32.25
C PHE A 21 -13.63 30.35 31.92
N PRO A 22 -12.77 29.89 32.87
CA PRO A 22 -11.37 29.61 32.58
C PRO A 22 -11.26 28.56 31.45
N TYR A 23 -10.41 28.83 30.47
CA TYR A 23 -10.26 27.95 29.29
C TYR A 23 -9.82 26.52 29.63
N ASN A 24 -9.03 26.35 30.69
CA ASN A 24 -8.54 25.04 31.15
C ASN A 24 -9.66 24.18 31.80
N GLU A 25 -10.80 24.75 32.11
CA GLU A 25 -11.98 24.05 32.66
C GLU A 25 -13.03 23.75 31.58
N MET A 26 -12.77 24.14 30.34
CA MET A 26 -13.66 23.91 29.21
C MET A 26 -13.46 22.50 28.64
N LEU A 27 -14.57 21.83 28.33
CA LEU A 27 -14.62 20.51 27.71
C LEU A 27 -15.42 20.56 26.43
N LYS A 28 -15.03 19.74 25.46
CA LYS A 28 -15.79 19.59 24.23
C LYS A 28 -16.78 18.45 24.37
N GLU A 29 -18.06 18.74 24.15
CA GLU A 29 -19.12 17.74 24.16
C GLU A 29 -19.14 16.89 22.88
N TRP A 30 -19.92 15.83 22.90
CA TRP A 30 -20.12 14.91 21.78
C TRP A 30 -20.74 15.58 20.53
N ASN A 31 -21.50 16.66 20.69
CA ASN A 31 -22.09 17.47 19.62
C ASN A 31 -21.12 18.53 19.06
N GLY A 32 -19.93 18.66 19.65
CA GLY A 32 -18.90 19.61 19.26
C GLY A 32 -18.92 20.93 20.03
N ALA A 33 -19.94 21.16 20.88
CA ALA A 33 -20.03 22.36 21.71
C ALA A 33 -18.90 22.41 22.75
N LEU A 34 -18.35 23.60 22.99
CA LEU A 34 -17.35 23.87 24.01
C LEU A 34 -18.05 24.41 25.25
N VAL A 35 -18.07 23.61 26.33
CA VAL A 35 -18.82 23.94 27.54
C VAL A 35 -17.92 23.84 28.77
N HIS A 36 -18.32 24.52 29.85
CA HIS A 36 -17.62 24.38 31.12
C HIS A 36 -17.92 23.00 31.73
N ARG A 37 -16.96 22.44 32.49
CA ARG A 37 -17.07 21.11 33.11
C ARG A 37 -18.32 20.91 33.98
N SER A 38 -18.85 21.98 34.58
CA SER A 38 -20.10 21.91 35.37
C SER A 38 -21.37 21.79 34.52
N GLU A 39 -21.26 22.13 33.25
CA GLU A 39 -22.38 22.09 32.28
C GLU A 39 -22.25 20.91 31.31
N PHE A 40 -21.16 20.12 31.45
CA PHE A 40 -20.85 19.00 30.56
C PHE A 40 -21.89 17.90 30.68
N GLU A 41 -22.40 17.46 29.53
CA GLU A 41 -23.34 16.38 29.40
C GLU A 41 -22.75 15.27 28.52
N ALA A 42 -22.69 14.08 29.11
CA ALA A 42 -22.22 12.91 28.38
C ALA A 42 -23.27 12.49 27.32
N LYS A 43 -22.78 11.99 26.19
CA LYS A 43 -23.68 11.43 25.16
C LYS A 43 -24.48 10.26 25.71
N HIS A 44 -25.81 10.29 25.50
CA HIS A 44 -26.64 9.18 25.91
C HIS A 44 -26.31 7.91 25.11
N PRO A 45 -26.16 6.73 25.74
CA PRO A 45 -25.77 5.50 25.06
C PRO A 45 -26.67 5.10 23.89
N GLN A 46 -27.95 5.44 23.93
CA GLN A 46 -28.93 5.16 22.87
C GLN A 46 -28.68 5.96 21.59
N LEU A 47 -27.90 7.05 21.66
CA LEU A 47 -27.53 7.85 20.49
C LEU A 47 -26.33 7.26 19.74
N GLU A 48 -25.73 6.20 20.25
CA GLU A 48 -24.66 5.50 19.57
C GLU A 48 -25.22 4.28 18.83
N PRO A 49 -24.88 4.10 17.54
CA PRO A 49 -25.30 2.92 16.82
C PRO A 49 -24.69 1.67 17.46
N HIS A 50 -25.49 0.63 17.58
CA HIS A 50 -24.98 -0.68 18.01
C HIS A 50 -24.06 -1.24 16.94
N ALA A 51 -22.88 -1.70 17.34
CA ALA A 51 -21.98 -2.38 16.43
C ALA A 51 -22.57 -3.73 16.01
N HIS A 52 -22.83 -3.90 14.72
CA HIS A 52 -23.20 -5.17 14.11
C HIS A 52 -22.01 -5.72 13.33
N ALA A 53 -21.69 -7.00 13.52
CA ALA A 53 -20.55 -7.62 12.84
C ALA A 53 -20.64 -7.59 11.31
N ALA A 54 -21.86 -7.47 10.76
CA ALA A 54 -22.12 -7.45 9.32
C ALA A 54 -22.31 -6.04 8.73
N ASP A 55 -22.31 -4.99 9.55
CA ASP A 55 -22.60 -3.62 9.11
C ASP A 55 -21.46 -2.66 9.50
N ALA A 56 -20.60 -2.34 8.52
CA ALA A 56 -19.53 -1.39 8.70
C ALA A 56 -20.00 0.05 8.98
N GLN A 57 -21.23 0.40 8.62
CA GLN A 57 -21.80 1.73 8.87
C GLN A 57 -22.21 1.92 10.32
N SER A 58 -22.33 0.87 11.10
CA SER A 58 -22.60 0.95 12.54
C SER A 58 -21.41 1.44 13.36
N LEU A 59 -20.23 1.54 12.76
CA LEU A 59 -19.04 2.05 13.41
C LEU A 59 -19.03 3.58 13.36
N ARG A 60 -18.88 4.20 14.53
CA ARG A 60 -18.78 5.67 14.65
C ARG A 60 -17.59 6.25 13.86
N GLU A 61 -16.49 5.53 13.84
CA GLU A 61 -15.26 5.90 13.13
C GLU A 61 -14.71 4.68 12.41
N ALA A 62 -15.34 4.33 11.29
CA ALA A 62 -14.86 3.23 10.48
C ALA A 62 -13.49 3.58 9.87
N ARG A 63 -12.49 2.78 10.19
CA ARG A 63 -11.15 2.85 9.59
C ARG A 63 -10.78 1.47 9.06
N PRO A 64 -11.38 1.06 7.93
CA PRO A 64 -11.05 -0.23 7.33
C PRO A 64 -9.58 -0.22 6.88
N ASP A 65 -8.97 -1.39 6.94
CA ASP A 65 -7.65 -1.58 6.33
C ASP A 65 -7.73 -1.23 4.85
N ARG A 66 -6.78 -0.41 4.42
CA ARG A 66 -6.68 -0.03 3.03
C ARG A 66 -5.92 -1.12 2.28
N THR A 67 -6.66 -1.94 1.55
CA THR A 67 -6.06 -2.90 0.63
C THR A 67 -5.76 -2.18 -0.68
N GLU A 68 -4.51 -1.86 -0.94
CA GLU A 68 -4.09 -1.35 -2.23
C GLU A 68 -3.75 -2.52 -3.14
N THR A 69 -4.21 -2.45 -4.38
CA THR A 69 -3.77 -3.40 -5.40
C THR A 69 -2.28 -3.19 -5.64
N ALA A 70 -1.49 -4.25 -5.56
CA ALA A 70 -0.06 -4.17 -5.81
C ALA A 70 0.19 -3.69 -7.25
N VAL A 71 0.98 -2.62 -7.38
CA VAL A 71 1.32 -2.00 -8.67
C VAL A 71 2.57 -2.68 -9.24
N PRO A 72 2.61 -2.97 -10.56
CA PRO A 72 3.82 -3.48 -11.19
C PRO A 72 4.97 -2.48 -11.09
N ASN A 73 6.17 -2.95 -10.76
CA ASN A 73 7.39 -2.16 -10.72
C ASN A 73 8.05 -2.10 -12.10
N LEU A 74 8.46 -0.91 -12.54
CA LEU A 74 9.28 -0.77 -13.73
C LEU A 74 10.67 -1.33 -13.47
N LEU A 75 11.08 -2.27 -14.31
CA LEU A 75 12.43 -2.84 -14.26
C LEU A 75 13.44 -1.92 -14.96
N LYS A 76 14.72 -2.09 -14.66
CA LYS A 76 15.80 -1.44 -15.41
C LYS A 76 15.88 -1.99 -16.83
N ASP A 77 16.56 -1.25 -17.69
CA ASP A 77 16.80 -1.68 -19.07
C ASP A 77 17.50 -3.04 -19.09
N ASN A 78 16.97 -3.94 -19.94
CA ASN A 78 17.52 -5.28 -20.13
C ASN A 78 17.75 -6.06 -18.82
N SER A 79 16.79 -6.03 -17.92
CA SER A 79 16.87 -6.68 -16.59
C SER A 79 16.79 -8.20 -16.64
N PHE A 80 16.45 -8.80 -17.76
CA PHE A 80 16.38 -10.25 -17.93
C PHE A 80 17.69 -10.78 -18.46
N LYS A 81 18.13 -11.92 -17.94
CA LYS A 81 19.32 -12.64 -18.39
C LYS A 81 18.98 -14.10 -18.60
N THR A 82 19.24 -14.63 -19.79
CA THR A 82 19.08 -16.06 -20.05
C THR A 82 20.13 -16.88 -19.35
N GLY A 83 19.80 -18.12 -19.03
CA GLY A 83 20.78 -19.12 -18.57
C GLY A 83 21.74 -19.54 -19.69
N THR A 84 22.35 -20.70 -19.58
CA THR A 84 23.17 -21.29 -20.66
C THR A 84 22.33 -21.63 -21.89
N ALA A 85 22.94 -21.68 -23.05
CA ALA A 85 22.29 -22.09 -24.31
C ALA A 85 21.51 -23.40 -24.11
N GLY A 86 20.29 -23.45 -24.66
CA GLY A 86 19.38 -24.59 -24.55
C GLY A 86 18.60 -24.68 -23.24
N THR A 87 18.77 -23.75 -22.30
CA THR A 87 17.99 -23.70 -21.05
C THR A 87 16.83 -22.73 -21.15
N SER A 88 15.74 -23.02 -20.41
CA SER A 88 14.57 -22.16 -20.28
C SER A 88 14.60 -21.24 -19.06
N SER A 89 15.72 -21.24 -18.31
CA SER A 89 15.87 -20.45 -17.10
C SER A 89 16.23 -18.99 -17.43
N ILE A 90 15.54 -18.06 -16.78
CA ILE A 90 15.78 -16.62 -16.88
C ILE A 90 16.00 -16.06 -15.48
N THR A 91 17.04 -15.29 -15.32
CA THR A 91 17.31 -14.51 -14.10
C THR A 91 16.88 -13.07 -14.32
N VAL A 92 16.16 -12.50 -13.37
CA VAL A 92 15.70 -11.10 -13.39
C VAL A 92 16.45 -10.30 -12.35
N THR A 93 16.86 -9.10 -12.72
CA THR A 93 17.44 -8.13 -11.78
C THR A 93 16.39 -7.07 -11.45
N GLU A 94 15.90 -7.09 -10.23
CA GLU A 94 14.95 -6.14 -9.66
C GLU A 94 15.47 -5.72 -8.29
N VAL A 95 15.96 -4.49 -8.16
CA VAL A 95 16.58 -4.00 -6.92
C VAL A 95 15.53 -3.85 -5.82
N ASP A 96 15.84 -4.39 -4.63
CA ASP A 96 14.99 -4.32 -3.44
C ASP A 96 13.57 -4.84 -3.68
N HIS A 97 13.46 -5.95 -4.40
CA HIS A 97 12.19 -6.51 -4.85
C HIS A 97 11.27 -6.99 -3.72
N GLY A 98 11.77 -7.27 -2.52
CA GLY A 98 10.96 -7.71 -1.37
C GLY A 98 10.17 -9.01 -1.57
N ARG A 99 10.44 -9.77 -2.63
CA ARG A 99 9.74 -11.01 -2.98
C ARG A 99 10.32 -12.20 -2.23
N ALA A 100 9.50 -13.22 -2.03
CA ALA A 100 9.90 -14.50 -1.47
C ALA A 100 9.93 -15.59 -2.55
N SER A 101 10.72 -16.65 -2.31
CA SER A 101 10.67 -17.84 -3.17
C SER A 101 9.28 -18.46 -3.12
N SER A 102 8.78 -18.92 -4.26
CA SER A 102 7.43 -19.40 -4.53
C SER A 102 6.38 -18.30 -4.77
N ASP A 103 6.72 -17.01 -4.69
CA ASP A 103 5.82 -15.97 -5.15
C ASP A 103 5.55 -16.12 -6.65
N THR A 104 4.35 -15.72 -7.07
CA THR A 104 3.99 -15.66 -8.49
C THR A 104 4.15 -14.24 -8.99
N VAL A 105 5.01 -14.07 -9.99
CA VAL A 105 5.31 -12.78 -10.62
C VAL A 105 4.84 -12.78 -12.07
N ARG A 106 4.17 -11.72 -12.48
CA ARG A 106 3.78 -11.49 -13.86
C ARG A 106 4.61 -10.37 -14.45
N PHE A 107 5.12 -10.60 -15.66
CA PHE A 107 5.85 -9.60 -16.41
C PHE A 107 4.96 -8.96 -17.47
N TYR A 108 5.24 -7.70 -17.79
CA TYR A 108 4.51 -6.91 -18.77
C TYR A 108 5.48 -6.17 -19.66
N SER A 109 5.15 -6.05 -20.93
CA SER A 109 5.89 -5.27 -21.92
C SER A 109 7.37 -5.66 -22.08
N ALA A 110 7.76 -6.85 -21.67
CA ALA A 110 9.06 -7.39 -22.00
C ALA A 110 9.13 -7.74 -23.49
N VAL A 111 10.28 -7.53 -24.09
CA VAL A 111 10.54 -7.77 -25.52
C VAL A 111 11.28 -9.09 -25.69
N SER A 112 11.03 -9.77 -26.81
CA SER A 112 11.72 -11.03 -27.16
C SER A 112 13.23 -10.84 -27.23
N PHE A 113 13.98 -11.80 -26.71
CA PHE A 113 15.45 -11.80 -26.76
C PHE A 113 15.97 -13.23 -26.65
N ASP A 114 17.11 -13.49 -27.24
CA ASP A 114 17.88 -14.75 -27.18
C ASP A 114 17.01 -16.03 -27.39
N GLY A 115 16.05 -15.99 -28.33
CA GLY A 115 15.17 -17.13 -28.60
C GLY A 115 13.97 -17.25 -27.67
N ILE A 116 13.87 -16.42 -26.63
CA ILE A 116 12.69 -16.35 -25.77
C ILE A 116 11.72 -15.33 -26.32
N THR A 117 10.47 -15.73 -26.55
CA THR A 117 9.42 -14.87 -27.10
C THR A 117 8.79 -13.98 -26.02
N ASP A 118 8.39 -12.78 -26.42
CA ASP A 118 7.70 -11.83 -25.55
C ASP A 118 6.39 -12.39 -25.01
N THR A 119 5.65 -13.17 -25.80
CA THR A 119 4.41 -13.83 -25.39
C THR A 119 4.63 -14.81 -24.24
N ASN A 120 5.76 -15.51 -24.25
CA ASN A 120 6.12 -16.42 -23.17
C ASN A 120 6.61 -15.67 -21.93
N ILE A 121 7.35 -14.58 -22.06
CA ILE A 121 7.77 -13.77 -20.91
C ILE A 121 6.58 -13.08 -20.26
N ASN A 122 5.68 -12.47 -21.07
CA ASN A 122 4.52 -11.69 -20.59
C ASN A 122 3.28 -12.55 -20.29
N ARG A 123 3.46 -13.81 -19.96
CA ARG A 123 2.37 -14.76 -19.69
C ARG A 123 1.42 -14.24 -18.62
N SER A 124 0.10 -14.28 -18.89
CA SER A 124 -0.94 -13.77 -18.00
C SER A 124 -0.98 -14.47 -16.62
N ALA A 125 -0.73 -15.76 -16.58
CA ALA A 125 -0.69 -16.54 -15.35
C ALA A 125 0.55 -16.24 -14.46
N GLY A 126 1.52 -15.48 -14.98
CA GLY A 126 2.79 -15.24 -14.29
C GLY A 126 3.67 -16.49 -14.16
N TYR A 127 4.72 -16.35 -13.38
CA TYR A 127 5.71 -17.39 -13.10
C TYR A 127 6.00 -17.49 -11.63
N THR A 128 6.10 -18.72 -11.13
CA THR A 128 6.64 -18.96 -9.80
C THR A 128 8.13 -18.69 -9.83
N ILE A 129 8.62 -17.87 -8.91
CA ILE A 129 10.01 -17.44 -8.85
C ILE A 129 10.79 -18.17 -7.76
N THR A 130 12.11 -18.24 -7.96
CA THR A 130 13.07 -18.65 -6.94
C THR A 130 14.01 -17.47 -6.68
N VAL A 131 13.99 -16.95 -5.45
CA VAL A 131 14.84 -15.84 -5.05
C VAL A 131 16.28 -16.31 -4.89
N ILE A 132 17.21 -15.58 -5.50
CA ILE A 132 18.66 -15.82 -5.42
C ILE A 132 19.26 -14.90 -4.36
N ASP A 133 18.95 -13.62 -4.43
CA ASP A 133 19.37 -12.59 -3.47
C ASP A 133 18.37 -11.41 -3.45
N ALA A 134 18.66 -10.37 -2.67
CA ALA A 134 17.78 -9.20 -2.53
C ALA A 134 17.58 -8.39 -3.83
N LYS A 135 18.30 -8.71 -4.88
CA LYS A 135 18.28 -7.98 -6.17
C LYS A 135 17.94 -8.87 -7.34
N THR A 136 17.99 -10.20 -7.17
CA THR A 136 17.84 -11.13 -8.29
C THR A 136 16.98 -12.34 -7.89
N TYR A 137 16.17 -12.78 -8.82
CA TYR A 137 15.42 -14.02 -8.75
C TYR A 137 15.35 -14.68 -10.12
N SER A 138 15.04 -15.95 -10.17
CA SER A 138 14.93 -16.72 -11.41
C SER A 138 13.55 -17.33 -11.59
N PHE A 139 13.20 -17.56 -12.85
CA PHE A 139 12.01 -18.31 -13.25
C PHE A 139 12.30 -19.14 -14.51
N THR A 140 11.41 -20.03 -14.85
CA THR A 140 11.55 -20.93 -16.01
C THR A 140 10.39 -20.73 -16.96
N VAL A 141 10.67 -20.43 -18.23
CA VAL A 141 9.66 -20.38 -19.29
C VAL A 141 9.28 -21.78 -19.76
N ALA A 142 8.03 -21.98 -20.19
CA ALA A 142 7.48 -23.29 -20.45
C ALA A 142 8.01 -23.93 -21.75
N THR A 143 8.20 -23.15 -22.80
CA THR A 143 8.39 -23.68 -24.18
C THR A 143 9.64 -23.17 -24.88
N ASP A 144 10.13 -21.99 -24.55
CA ASP A 144 11.29 -21.38 -25.21
C ASP A 144 12.58 -21.73 -24.50
N THR A 145 13.66 -21.75 -25.24
CA THR A 145 15.02 -21.97 -24.72
C THR A 145 15.96 -20.91 -25.27
N ALA A 146 16.96 -20.58 -24.46
CA ALA A 146 18.00 -19.63 -24.85
C ALA A 146 18.80 -20.16 -26.04
N THR A 147 18.94 -19.36 -27.09
CA THR A 147 19.69 -19.74 -28.30
C THR A 147 21.18 -19.63 -28.05
N THR A 148 21.67 -18.51 -27.56
CA THR A 148 23.07 -18.23 -27.29
C THR A 148 23.42 -18.45 -25.84
N GLY A 149 22.55 -18.08 -24.94
CA GLY A 149 22.73 -18.14 -23.51
C GLY A 149 23.56 -17.00 -22.93
N ASN A 150 23.33 -16.72 -21.63
CA ASN A 150 23.96 -15.63 -20.90
C ASN A 150 23.80 -14.22 -21.52
N ILE A 151 22.74 -14.03 -22.30
CA ILE A 151 22.39 -12.77 -22.94
C ILE A 151 21.44 -11.98 -22.03
N THR A 152 21.69 -10.69 -21.90
CA THR A 152 20.78 -9.76 -21.23
C THR A 152 19.82 -9.14 -22.26
N GLY A 153 18.55 -8.96 -21.86
CA GLY A 153 17.51 -8.44 -22.75
C GLY A 153 16.23 -8.12 -22.03
N GLY A 154 15.12 -8.12 -22.77
CA GLY A 154 13.77 -7.81 -22.27
C GLY A 154 13.33 -6.36 -22.48
N GLY A 155 14.22 -5.50 -23.00
CA GLY A 155 13.91 -4.12 -23.36
C GLY A 155 13.93 -3.13 -22.18
N PHE A 156 13.43 -1.92 -22.44
CA PHE A 156 13.51 -0.78 -21.51
C PHE A 156 12.16 -0.41 -20.84
N ARG A 157 11.10 -1.15 -21.12
CA ARG A 157 9.75 -0.91 -20.55
C ARG A 157 9.14 -2.16 -19.92
N ALA A 158 9.96 -3.06 -19.45
CA ALA A 158 9.47 -4.23 -18.77
C ALA A 158 9.05 -3.89 -17.32
N TYR A 159 7.94 -4.47 -16.89
CA TYR A 159 7.43 -4.34 -15.53
C TYR A 159 7.32 -5.71 -14.88
N ALA A 160 7.53 -5.78 -13.58
CA ALA A 160 7.27 -6.96 -12.77
C ALA A 160 6.21 -6.65 -11.71
N GLY A 161 5.14 -7.43 -11.68
CA GLY A 161 4.02 -7.25 -10.76
C GLY A 161 3.53 -8.58 -10.21
N PRO A 162 2.55 -8.56 -9.28
CA PRO A 162 1.89 -9.78 -8.85
C PRO A 162 1.10 -10.37 -10.02
N ALA A 163 0.89 -11.68 -10.01
CA ALA A 163 -0.13 -12.30 -10.86
C ALA A 163 -1.50 -11.90 -10.29
N THR A 164 -2.36 -11.33 -11.13
CA THR A 164 -3.76 -10.97 -10.80
C THR A 164 -4.70 -12.09 -11.17
#